data_a5e5d906f94ceb77f33ec0e218fe849d
#
_entry.id   a5e5d906f94ceb77f33ec0e218fe849d
#
_cell.length_a   1.000
_cell.length_b   1.000
_cell.length_c   1.000
_cell.angle_alpha   90.00
_cell.angle_beta   90.00
_cell.angle_gamma   90.00
#
_symmetry.space_group_name_H-M   'P 1'
#
loop_
_entity.id
_entity.type
_entity.pdbx_description
1 polymer ?
#
loop_
_entity_poly.entity_id
_entity_poly.type
_entity_poly.pdbx_seq_one_letter_code
_entity_poly.pdbx_strand_id
1 'polypeptide(L)'
;QQPRKVTFFGTGNESGKNFTITGTDYLGQAQTEVVAGPNNSTVSSTKFFNTITQIAVSAGTAAAIEVGSGAGQYRPASPTMVGVTQVRFEDFNWGSPKFALVDGINPAATYDGTNYIQITDSNAPTDPTLVAAFNNHLFLAGDAAAPYHLHFSSPVAETDFNPANGAGVINVGFKIVQIKAFRDQLFIFGAN
;
A
#
# COMPACT_ATOMS: atom_id res chain seq x y z
N GLN A 1 3.32 0.32 19.05
CA GLN A 1 3.37 1.80 18.94
C GLN A 1 3.45 2.16 17.46
N GLN A 2 2.76 3.22 17.05
CA GLN A 2 2.78 3.67 15.66
C GLN A 2 4.09 4.39 15.34
N PRO A 3 4.82 4.00 14.29
CA PRO A 3 6.02 4.71 13.86
C PRO A 3 5.71 6.17 13.51
N ARG A 4 6.63 7.07 13.83
CA ARG A 4 6.47 8.51 13.62
C ARG A 4 7.69 9.12 12.95
N LYS A 5 7.49 10.22 12.26
CA LYS A 5 8.58 11.08 11.84
C LYS A 5 9.21 11.76 13.05
N VAL A 6 10.51 11.98 12.98
CA VAL A 6 11.24 12.80 13.96
C VAL A 6 11.28 14.22 13.45
N THR A 7 10.94 15.17 14.30
CA THR A 7 10.97 16.60 13.97
C THR A 7 12.04 17.31 14.80
N PHE A 8 12.69 18.28 14.18
CA PHE A 8 13.64 19.18 14.83
C PHE A 8 13.18 20.60 14.62
N PHE A 9 12.99 21.36 15.69
CA PHE A 9 12.72 22.78 15.65
C PHE A 9 13.86 23.55 16.30
N GLY A 10 14.29 24.64 15.70
CA GLY A 10 15.29 25.54 16.24
C GLY A 10 15.06 26.97 15.77
N THR A 11 15.31 27.92 16.67
CA THR A 11 15.20 29.37 16.41
C THR A 11 16.44 29.95 15.74
N GLY A 12 17.55 29.18 15.73
CA GLY A 12 18.80 29.55 15.08
C GLY A 12 18.95 28.94 13.69
N ASN A 13 19.99 29.33 12.97
CA ASN A 13 20.36 28.73 11.70
C ASN A 13 21.29 27.53 11.94
N GLU A 14 20.75 26.34 11.85
CA GLU A 14 21.47 25.07 12.00
C GLU A 14 21.57 24.30 10.66
N SER A 15 21.20 24.92 9.53
CA SER A 15 21.11 24.26 8.22
C SER A 15 22.46 23.69 7.71
N GLY A 16 23.57 24.16 8.24
CA GLY A 16 24.90 23.61 7.95
C GLY A 16 25.29 22.40 8.80
N LYS A 17 24.40 21.91 9.69
CA LYS A 17 24.64 20.77 10.57
C LYS A 17 23.73 19.61 10.20
N ASN A 18 24.21 18.41 10.40
CA ASN A 18 23.48 17.18 10.14
C ASN A 18 23.06 16.51 11.45
N PHE A 19 21.79 16.14 11.52
CA PHE A 19 21.20 15.36 12.61
C PHE A 19 21.03 13.93 12.11
N THR A 20 21.79 12.99 12.67
CA THR A 20 21.71 11.56 12.33
C THR A 20 20.80 10.88 13.32
N ILE A 21 19.70 10.33 12.83
CA ILE A 21 18.73 9.56 13.62
C ILE A 21 19.02 8.09 13.40
N THR A 22 19.19 7.33 14.47
CA THR A 22 19.34 5.87 14.44
C THR A 22 18.22 5.23 15.25
N GLY A 23 17.61 4.17 14.72
CA GLY A 23 16.50 3.50 15.35
C GLY A 23 16.01 2.31 14.54
N THR A 24 14.74 1.94 14.71
CA THR A 24 14.11 0.85 13.96
C THR A 24 12.86 1.32 13.22
N ASP A 25 12.54 0.65 12.14
CA ASP A 25 11.24 0.76 11.47
C ASP A 25 10.14 -0.02 12.22
N TYR A 26 8.95 -0.11 11.61
CA TYR A 26 7.81 -0.83 12.20
C TYR A 26 7.99 -2.36 12.24
N LEU A 27 8.89 -2.92 11.43
CA LEU A 27 9.26 -4.34 11.43
C LEU A 27 10.39 -4.65 12.42
N GLY A 28 10.91 -3.64 13.13
CA GLY A 28 12.06 -3.78 14.03
C GLY A 28 13.41 -3.80 13.31
N GLN A 29 13.45 -3.51 12.00
CA GLN A 29 14.68 -3.46 11.22
C GLN A 29 15.43 -2.16 11.54
N ALA A 30 16.75 -2.27 11.70
CA ALA A 30 17.59 -1.10 11.96
C ALA A 30 17.57 -0.13 10.79
N GLN A 31 17.40 1.14 11.07
CA GLN A 31 17.47 2.20 10.06
C GLN A 31 18.16 3.44 10.59
N THR A 32 18.74 4.19 9.66
CA THR A 32 19.38 5.48 9.94
C THR A 32 18.96 6.49 8.90
N GLU A 33 18.84 7.75 9.31
CA GLU A 33 18.57 8.87 8.41
C GLU A 33 19.36 10.09 8.86
N VAL A 34 19.85 10.86 7.90
CA VAL A 34 20.50 12.14 8.13
C VAL A 34 19.57 13.27 7.67
N VAL A 35 19.24 14.17 8.59
CA VAL A 35 18.38 15.33 8.35
C VAL A 35 19.22 16.59 8.51
N ALA A 36 19.17 17.50 7.52
CA ALA A 36 19.77 18.82 7.66
C ALA A 36 19.08 19.61 8.78
N GLY A 37 19.84 20.36 9.55
CA GLY A 37 19.32 21.11 10.68
C GLY A 37 18.32 22.21 10.30
N PRO A 38 17.49 22.67 11.23
CA PRO A 38 16.50 23.71 11.02
C PRO A 38 17.16 25.09 10.83
N ASN A 39 16.46 25.97 10.13
CA ASN A 39 16.81 27.39 10.02
C ASN A 39 15.59 28.23 10.40
N ASN A 40 15.48 28.55 11.69
CA ASN A 40 14.29 29.22 12.28
C ASN A 40 12.97 28.56 11.81
N SER A 41 12.93 27.25 11.81
CA SER A 41 11.84 26.47 11.25
C SER A 41 11.80 25.06 11.85
N THR A 42 10.82 24.27 11.44
CA THR A 42 10.79 22.83 11.73
C THR A 42 11.22 22.04 10.50
N VAL A 43 12.14 21.09 10.68
CA VAL A 43 12.50 20.08 9.70
C VAL A 43 12.06 18.70 10.20
N SER A 44 11.81 17.77 9.29
CA SER A 44 11.31 16.42 9.65
C SER A 44 12.09 15.35 8.90
N SER A 45 12.23 14.19 9.53
CA SER A 45 12.69 13.00 8.83
C SER A 45 11.75 12.62 7.68
N THR A 46 12.26 11.95 6.68
CA THR A 46 11.46 11.32 5.63
C THR A 46 11.00 9.94 6.08
N LYS A 47 11.88 9.20 6.76
CA LYS A 47 11.59 7.89 7.33
C LYS A 47 10.74 7.98 8.60
N PHE A 48 10.04 6.88 8.88
CA PHE A 48 9.24 6.71 10.09
C PHE A 48 9.98 5.79 11.04
N PHE A 49 10.13 6.19 12.29
CA PHE A 49 10.82 5.44 13.33
C PHE A 49 9.81 4.87 14.34
N ASN A 50 9.89 3.57 14.59
CA ASN A 50 9.15 2.90 15.66
C ASN A 50 9.86 3.09 17.00
N THR A 51 11.19 2.97 17.00
CA THR A 51 12.06 3.31 18.13
C THR A 51 13.19 4.20 17.65
N ILE A 52 13.68 5.05 18.56
CA ILE A 52 14.87 5.86 18.33
C ILE A 52 15.86 5.45 19.40
N THR A 53 17.05 5.03 18.99
CA THR A 53 18.14 4.65 19.90
C THR A 53 19.17 5.78 20.06
N GLN A 54 19.31 6.62 19.04
CA GLN A 54 20.25 7.74 19.08
C GLN A 54 19.83 8.86 18.13
N ILE A 55 20.12 10.08 18.56
CA ILE A 55 20.19 11.27 17.68
C ILE A 55 21.55 11.90 17.90
N ALA A 56 22.38 11.92 16.86
CA ALA A 56 23.69 12.54 16.87
C ALA A 56 23.70 13.81 15.99
N VAL A 57 24.43 14.83 16.41
CA VAL A 57 24.60 16.05 15.62
C VAL A 57 26.08 16.19 15.20
N SER A 58 26.31 16.65 13.97
CA SER A 58 27.66 16.72 13.39
C SER A 58 28.56 17.79 14.04
N ALA A 59 27.99 18.81 14.68
CA ALA A 59 28.69 19.85 15.41
C ALA A 59 27.77 20.51 16.44
N GLY A 60 28.35 21.24 17.42
CA GLY A 60 27.57 21.96 18.42
C GLY A 60 26.56 22.94 17.79
N THR A 61 25.34 22.97 18.31
CA THR A 61 24.28 23.85 17.82
C THR A 61 24.46 25.28 18.36
N ALA A 62 24.12 26.27 17.55
CA ALA A 62 24.19 27.67 17.95
C ALA A 62 23.01 28.07 18.86
N ALA A 63 21.88 27.36 18.76
CA ALA A 63 20.70 27.54 19.58
C ALA A 63 20.19 26.20 20.08
N ALA A 64 19.25 26.23 21.05
CA ALA A 64 18.57 25.05 21.52
C ALA A 64 17.75 24.41 20.39
N ILE A 65 17.76 23.09 20.33
CA ILE A 65 16.97 22.30 19.39
C ILE A 65 15.92 21.51 20.17
N GLU A 66 14.66 21.72 19.79
CA GLU A 66 13.56 20.90 20.27
C GLU A 66 13.40 19.68 19.37
N VAL A 67 13.40 18.50 19.97
CA VAL A 67 13.15 17.25 19.25
C VAL A 67 11.77 16.75 19.59
N GLY A 68 10.98 16.51 18.55
CA GLY A 68 9.59 16.06 18.68
C GLY A 68 9.25 14.93 17.72
N SER A 69 8.00 14.50 17.79
CA SER A 69 7.44 13.55 16.84
C SER A 69 6.42 14.21 15.92
N GLY A 70 6.61 14.06 14.63
CA GLY A 70 5.66 14.48 13.60
C GLY A 70 4.50 13.50 13.43
N ALA A 71 3.72 13.70 12.35
CA ALA A 71 2.62 12.83 11.99
C ALA A 71 3.08 11.36 11.89
N GLY A 72 2.28 10.46 12.45
CA GLY A 72 2.42 9.03 12.20
C GLY A 72 1.90 8.70 10.81
N GLN A 73 2.55 7.80 10.11
CA GLN A 73 2.05 7.31 8.83
C GLN A 73 2.20 5.81 8.74
N TYR A 74 1.11 5.17 8.35
CA TYR A 74 1.03 3.75 8.07
C TYR A 74 0.82 3.42 6.61
N ARG A 75 0.83 4.42 5.73
CA ARG A 75 0.50 4.17 4.33
C ARG A 75 1.71 4.39 3.46
N PRO A 76 2.02 3.46 2.55
CA PRO A 76 2.78 3.82 1.36
C PRO A 76 2.11 5.06 0.75
N ALA A 77 2.90 6.03 0.39
CA ALA A 77 2.37 7.23 -0.24
C ALA A 77 1.82 6.84 -1.61
N SER A 78 0.50 6.94 -1.77
CA SER A 78 -0.18 6.87 -3.07
C SER A 78 -0.17 5.49 -3.81
N PRO A 79 -1.25 5.16 -4.47
CA PRO A 79 -2.41 6.03 -4.67
C PRO A 79 -3.34 6.08 -3.47
N THR A 80 -4.05 7.18 -3.33
CA THR A 80 -5.02 7.38 -2.26
C THR A 80 -6.33 6.71 -2.66
N MET A 81 -6.85 5.82 -1.82
CA MET A 81 -8.23 5.33 -1.97
C MET A 81 -9.19 6.44 -1.53
N VAL A 82 -10.08 6.84 -2.42
CA VAL A 82 -11.03 7.95 -2.20
C VAL A 82 -12.45 7.38 -2.09
N GLY A 83 -13.24 7.89 -1.14
CA GLY A 83 -14.65 7.56 -1.02
C GLY A 83 -14.96 6.16 -0.49
N VAL A 84 -13.99 5.47 0.09
CA VAL A 84 -14.11 4.07 0.52
C VAL A 84 -15.10 3.92 1.66
N THR A 85 -16.11 3.07 1.48
CA THR A 85 -17.09 2.68 2.51
C THR A 85 -16.92 1.23 2.95
N GLN A 86 -16.48 0.34 2.05
CA GLN A 86 -16.24 -1.06 2.31
C GLN A 86 -15.03 -1.53 1.51
N VAL A 87 -14.16 -2.32 2.13
CA VAL A 87 -13.03 -2.97 1.47
C VAL A 87 -13.18 -4.48 1.62
N ARG A 88 -12.95 -5.22 0.54
CA ARG A 88 -12.76 -6.66 0.56
C ARG A 88 -11.34 -6.97 0.14
N PHE A 89 -10.78 -8.03 0.70
CA PHE A 89 -9.41 -8.45 0.39
C PHE A 89 -9.31 -9.98 0.35
N GLU A 90 -8.32 -10.44 -0.37
CA GLU A 90 -7.94 -11.85 -0.47
C GLU A 90 -6.42 -11.94 -0.43
N ASP A 91 -5.89 -12.80 0.40
CA ASP A 91 -4.47 -13.09 0.49
C ASP A 91 -4.05 -14.18 -0.48
N PHE A 92 -2.83 -14.08 -0.98
CA PHE A 92 -2.23 -15.08 -1.87
C PHE A 92 -0.71 -15.06 -1.78
N ASN A 93 -0.08 -16.15 -2.24
CA ASN A 93 1.36 -16.28 -2.25
C ASN A 93 1.82 -17.00 -3.53
N TRP A 94 2.28 -16.23 -4.51
CA TRP A 94 2.87 -16.73 -5.76
C TRP A 94 4.38 -16.44 -5.81
N GLY A 95 5.09 -16.76 -4.71
CA GLY A 95 6.52 -16.51 -4.54
C GLY A 95 6.83 -15.50 -3.42
N SER A 96 5.93 -14.57 -3.14
CA SER A 96 5.94 -13.72 -1.95
C SER A 96 4.51 -13.47 -1.46
N PRO A 97 4.29 -13.40 -0.13
CA PRO A 97 2.97 -13.11 0.42
C PRO A 97 2.48 -11.73 0.00
N LYS A 98 1.26 -11.65 -0.49
CA LYS A 98 0.56 -10.41 -0.86
C LYS A 98 -0.91 -10.53 -0.50
N PHE A 99 -1.61 -9.41 -0.46
CA PHE A 99 -3.06 -9.41 -0.56
C PHE A 99 -3.54 -8.46 -1.66
N ALA A 100 -4.63 -8.80 -2.28
CA ALA A 100 -5.36 -7.92 -3.18
C ALA A 100 -6.56 -7.34 -2.46
N LEU A 101 -6.96 -6.13 -2.82
CA LEU A 101 -8.09 -5.43 -2.24
C LEU A 101 -8.94 -4.74 -3.31
N VAL A 102 -10.24 -4.66 -3.03
CA VAL A 102 -11.26 -4.02 -3.87
C VAL A 102 -12.27 -3.30 -2.98
N ASP A 103 -12.87 -2.22 -3.48
CA ASP A 103 -13.84 -1.42 -2.72
C ASP A 103 -15.06 -0.95 -3.55
N GLY A 104 -15.09 -1.23 -4.85
CA GLY A 104 -16.18 -0.85 -5.75
C GLY A 104 -16.20 0.63 -6.15
N ILE A 105 -15.14 1.37 -5.88
CA ILE A 105 -15.02 2.81 -6.20
C ILE A 105 -13.67 3.11 -6.84
N ASN A 106 -12.64 2.37 -6.44
CA ASN A 106 -11.28 2.51 -6.96
C ASN A 106 -10.87 1.24 -7.71
N PRO A 107 -9.90 1.35 -8.64
CA PRO A 107 -9.27 0.17 -9.22
C PRO A 107 -8.75 -0.77 -8.13
N ALA A 108 -8.82 -2.07 -8.39
CA ALA A 108 -8.23 -3.05 -7.49
C ALA A 108 -6.76 -2.73 -7.21
N ALA A 109 -6.27 -3.13 -6.06
CA ALA A 109 -4.87 -2.91 -5.71
C ALA A 109 -4.29 -4.12 -4.99
N THR A 110 -2.96 -4.22 -4.98
CA THR A 110 -2.21 -5.22 -4.24
C THR A 110 -1.27 -4.57 -3.23
N TYR A 111 -0.95 -5.30 -2.17
CA TYR A 111 0.00 -4.89 -1.16
C TYR A 111 0.90 -6.05 -0.74
N ASP A 112 2.20 -5.82 -0.73
CA ASP A 112 3.23 -6.84 -0.44
C ASP A 112 3.89 -6.67 0.94
N GLY A 113 3.32 -5.83 1.80
CA GLY A 113 3.89 -5.43 3.08
C GLY A 113 4.72 -4.14 3.02
N THR A 114 5.08 -3.70 1.83
CA THR A 114 5.87 -2.47 1.60
C THR A 114 5.22 -1.55 0.58
N ASN A 115 4.81 -2.11 -0.56
CA ASN A 115 4.29 -1.37 -1.70
C ASN A 115 2.80 -1.61 -1.87
N TYR A 116 2.06 -0.52 -2.04
CA TYR A 116 0.68 -0.52 -2.49
C TYR A 116 0.67 -0.21 -3.98
N ILE A 117 0.18 -1.13 -4.80
CA ILE A 117 0.19 -1.02 -6.27
C ILE A 117 -1.24 -1.12 -6.76
N GLN A 118 -1.76 -0.07 -7.39
CA GLN A 118 -3.04 -0.14 -8.10
C GLN A 118 -2.91 -0.93 -9.40
N ILE A 119 -3.94 -1.70 -9.73
CA ILE A 119 -4.06 -2.40 -11.00
C ILE A 119 -4.63 -1.42 -12.01
N THR A 120 -3.78 -0.93 -12.91
CA THR A 120 -4.12 0.09 -13.91
C THR A 120 -4.15 -0.46 -15.33
N ASP A 121 -4.11 -1.78 -15.49
CA ASP A 121 -4.26 -2.42 -16.81
C ASP A 121 -5.65 -2.10 -17.39
N SER A 122 -5.70 -1.68 -18.65
CA SER A 122 -6.93 -1.26 -19.32
C SER A 122 -7.95 -2.39 -19.52
N ASN A 123 -7.53 -3.66 -19.37
CA ASN A 123 -8.41 -4.83 -19.45
C ASN A 123 -8.91 -5.28 -18.05
N ALA A 124 -8.40 -4.68 -16.98
CA ALA A 124 -8.92 -4.92 -15.65
C ALA A 124 -10.24 -4.16 -15.44
N PRO A 125 -11.15 -4.65 -14.56
CA PRO A 125 -12.35 -3.89 -14.20
C PRO A 125 -11.96 -2.60 -13.44
N THR A 126 -12.72 -1.52 -13.67
CA THR A 126 -12.44 -0.21 -13.07
C THR A 126 -12.76 -0.15 -11.57
N ASP A 127 -13.93 -0.67 -11.19
CA ASP A 127 -14.49 -0.51 -9.84
C ASP A 127 -14.96 -1.87 -9.27
N PRO A 128 -14.08 -2.88 -9.18
CA PRO A 128 -14.49 -4.21 -8.73
C PRO A 128 -14.84 -4.21 -7.24
N THR A 129 -15.87 -4.98 -6.89
CA THR A 129 -16.30 -5.19 -5.50
C THR A 129 -15.91 -6.56 -4.95
N LEU A 130 -15.46 -7.48 -5.81
CA LEU A 130 -15.20 -8.88 -5.47
C LEU A 130 -13.80 -9.26 -5.94
N VAL A 131 -13.09 -9.99 -5.08
CA VAL A 131 -11.75 -10.50 -5.35
C VAL A 131 -11.62 -11.93 -4.82
N ALA A 132 -10.91 -12.77 -5.57
CA ALA A 132 -10.48 -14.09 -5.15
C ALA A 132 -9.16 -14.46 -5.85
N ALA A 133 -8.28 -15.17 -5.15
CA ALA A 133 -7.10 -15.78 -5.73
C ALA A 133 -7.35 -17.28 -5.92
N PHE A 134 -7.14 -17.76 -7.14
CA PHE A 134 -7.34 -19.16 -7.45
C PHE A 134 -6.46 -19.59 -8.63
N ASN A 135 -5.83 -20.75 -8.51
CA ASN A 135 -5.01 -21.37 -9.57
C ASN A 135 -4.02 -20.39 -10.25
N ASN A 136 -3.28 -19.64 -9.43
CA ASN A 136 -2.30 -18.64 -9.86
C ASN A 136 -2.87 -17.42 -10.63
N HIS A 137 -4.16 -17.21 -10.59
CA HIS A 137 -4.83 -16.03 -11.15
C HIS A 137 -5.52 -15.22 -10.06
N LEU A 138 -5.50 -13.91 -10.20
CA LEU A 138 -6.36 -13.02 -9.45
C LEU A 138 -7.65 -12.81 -10.20
N PHE A 139 -8.78 -13.17 -9.58
CA PHE A 139 -10.12 -12.98 -10.11
C PHE A 139 -10.75 -11.73 -9.53
N LEU A 140 -11.29 -10.87 -10.42
CA LEU A 140 -11.99 -9.64 -10.07
C LEU A 140 -13.38 -9.65 -10.70
N ALA A 141 -14.39 -9.21 -9.93
CA ALA A 141 -15.77 -9.11 -10.40
C ALA A 141 -16.57 -8.06 -9.63
N GLY A 142 -17.85 -7.91 -10.00
CA GLY A 142 -18.77 -7.03 -9.31
C GLY A 142 -18.61 -5.56 -9.67
N ASP A 143 -17.98 -5.25 -10.79
CA ASP A 143 -18.01 -3.93 -11.41
C ASP A 143 -19.44 -3.63 -11.88
N ALA A 144 -19.97 -2.47 -11.49
CA ALA A 144 -21.33 -2.06 -11.83
C ALA A 144 -21.55 -1.88 -13.34
N ALA A 145 -20.49 -1.52 -14.07
CA ALA A 145 -20.52 -1.37 -15.54
C ALA A 145 -20.52 -2.73 -16.27
N ALA A 146 -20.00 -3.79 -15.62
CA ALA A 146 -19.86 -5.12 -16.20
C ALA A 146 -20.27 -6.23 -15.20
N PRO A 147 -21.53 -6.25 -14.71
CA PRO A 147 -21.94 -7.08 -13.57
C PRO A 147 -21.93 -8.60 -13.84
N TYR A 148 -21.82 -9.01 -15.10
CA TYR A 148 -21.80 -10.41 -15.53
C TYR A 148 -20.37 -10.90 -15.87
N HIS A 149 -19.38 -10.02 -15.78
CA HIS A 149 -18.02 -10.34 -16.16
C HIS A 149 -17.18 -10.76 -14.95
N LEU A 150 -16.50 -11.87 -15.12
CA LEU A 150 -15.43 -12.34 -14.24
C LEU A 150 -14.10 -12.13 -14.97
N HIS A 151 -13.32 -11.17 -14.53
CA HIS A 151 -11.99 -10.91 -15.05
C HIS A 151 -10.97 -11.77 -14.30
N PHE A 152 -9.93 -12.23 -14.99
CA PHE A 152 -8.81 -12.94 -14.35
C PHE A 152 -7.48 -12.44 -14.91
N SER A 153 -6.50 -12.34 -14.03
CA SER A 153 -5.14 -11.88 -14.36
C SER A 153 -4.35 -12.92 -15.15
N SER A 154 -3.24 -12.53 -15.72
CA SER A 154 -2.22 -13.47 -16.22
C SER A 154 -1.71 -14.36 -15.08
N PRO A 155 -1.23 -15.60 -15.36
CA PRO A 155 -0.74 -16.49 -14.32
C PRO A 155 0.43 -15.88 -13.54
N VAL A 156 0.38 -15.94 -12.20
CA VAL A 156 1.36 -15.39 -11.26
C VAL A 156 1.71 -13.91 -11.44
N ALA A 157 0.86 -13.17 -12.16
CA ALA A 157 1.03 -11.74 -12.46
C ALA A 157 -0.28 -11.00 -12.16
N GLU A 158 -0.51 -10.71 -10.89
CA GLU A 158 -1.77 -10.16 -10.37
C GLU A 158 -2.17 -8.78 -10.91
N THR A 159 -1.23 -8.05 -11.47
CA THR A 159 -1.46 -6.71 -12.05
C THR A 159 -1.59 -6.70 -13.57
N ASP A 160 -1.35 -7.84 -14.22
CA ASP A 160 -1.40 -8.00 -15.67
C ASP A 160 -2.72 -8.66 -16.09
N PHE A 161 -3.57 -7.90 -16.78
CA PHE A 161 -4.84 -8.35 -17.35
C PHE A 161 -4.82 -8.42 -18.88
N ASN A 162 -3.61 -8.45 -19.48
CA ASN A 162 -3.45 -8.55 -20.93
C ASN A 162 -3.76 -9.98 -21.42
N PRO A 163 -4.76 -10.16 -22.33
CA PRO A 163 -5.09 -11.47 -22.89
C PRO A 163 -3.95 -12.17 -23.61
N ALA A 164 -2.98 -11.42 -24.16
CA ALA A 164 -1.81 -12.00 -24.79
C ALA A 164 -0.90 -12.77 -23.83
N ASN A 165 -1.00 -12.48 -22.51
CA ASN A 165 -0.22 -13.10 -21.45
C ASN A 165 -1.01 -14.19 -20.68
N GLY A 166 -2.23 -14.53 -21.13
CA GLY A 166 -3.07 -15.55 -20.52
C GLY A 166 -4.11 -15.03 -19.53
N ALA A 167 -4.31 -13.72 -19.46
CA ALA A 167 -5.46 -13.12 -18.77
C ALA A 167 -6.73 -13.20 -19.62
N GLY A 168 -7.88 -12.86 -19.03
CA GLY A 168 -9.12 -12.81 -19.81
C GLY A 168 -10.36 -12.44 -19.01
N VAL A 169 -11.49 -12.54 -19.70
CA VAL A 169 -12.82 -12.23 -19.15
C VAL A 169 -13.78 -13.35 -19.51
N ILE A 170 -14.54 -13.80 -18.52
CA ILE A 170 -15.61 -14.80 -18.68
C ILE A 170 -16.95 -14.08 -18.44
N ASN A 171 -17.86 -14.12 -19.41
CA ASN A 171 -19.25 -13.71 -19.19
C ASN A 171 -20.02 -14.91 -18.66
N VAL A 172 -20.45 -14.84 -17.39
CA VAL A 172 -21.16 -15.96 -16.72
C VAL A 172 -22.67 -15.95 -16.95
N GLY A 173 -23.21 -14.93 -17.61
CA GLY A 173 -24.63 -14.84 -17.98
C GLY A 173 -25.58 -14.43 -16.84
N PHE A 174 -25.08 -14.19 -15.65
CA PHE A 174 -25.85 -13.70 -14.50
C PHE A 174 -25.03 -12.68 -13.69
N LYS A 175 -25.71 -11.81 -12.94
CA LYS A 175 -25.03 -10.84 -12.08
C LYS A 175 -24.24 -11.55 -10.98
N ILE A 176 -22.94 -11.32 -10.94
CA ILE A 176 -22.06 -11.89 -9.92
C ILE A 176 -22.24 -11.13 -8.59
N VAL A 177 -22.55 -11.84 -7.53
CA VAL A 177 -22.73 -11.27 -6.18
C VAL A 177 -21.66 -11.73 -5.19
N GLN A 178 -20.99 -12.86 -5.47
CA GLN A 178 -19.85 -13.33 -4.69
C GLN A 178 -19.00 -14.29 -5.51
N ILE A 179 -17.71 -14.28 -5.25
CA ILE A 179 -16.74 -15.28 -5.72
C ILE A 179 -15.95 -15.80 -4.53
N LYS A 180 -15.64 -17.08 -4.48
CA LYS A 180 -14.81 -17.67 -3.43
C LYS A 180 -14.10 -18.92 -3.93
N ALA A 181 -12.80 -18.95 -3.73
CA ALA A 181 -12.03 -20.18 -3.89
C ALA A 181 -12.23 -21.10 -2.68
N PHE A 182 -12.51 -22.37 -2.95
CA PHE A 182 -12.60 -23.40 -1.92
C PHE A 182 -12.09 -24.73 -2.48
N ARG A 183 -11.04 -25.26 -1.87
CA ARG A 183 -10.31 -26.42 -2.38
C ARG A 183 -9.85 -26.17 -3.83
N ASP A 184 -10.14 -27.08 -4.75
CA ASP A 184 -9.73 -27.01 -6.15
C ASP A 184 -10.81 -26.41 -7.07
N GLN A 185 -11.68 -25.55 -6.54
CA GLN A 185 -12.81 -24.96 -7.27
C GLN A 185 -12.97 -23.46 -6.95
N LEU A 186 -13.32 -22.69 -7.97
CA LEU A 186 -13.79 -21.31 -7.80
C LEU A 186 -15.32 -21.31 -7.88
N PHE A 187 -15.96 -20.94 -6.78
CA PHE A 187 -17.41 -20.77 -6.70
C PHE A 187 -17.80 -19.36 -7.11
N ILE A 188 -18.78 -19.26 -8.02
CA ILE A 188 -19.34 -17.99 -8.49
C ILE A 188 -20.82 -18.01 -8.13
N PHE A 189 -21.23 -17.04 -7.32
CA PHE A 189 -22.62 -16.90 -6.88
C PHE A 189 -23.27 -15.76 -7.63
N GLY A 190 -24.46 -16.01 -8.15
CA GLY A 190 -25.23 -15.05 -8.93
C GLY A 190 -26.55 -14.67 -8.28
N ALA A 191 -27.03 -13.48 -8.64
CA ALA A 191 -28.43 -13.11 -8.41
C ALA A 191 -29.23 -13.26 -9.74
N ASN A 192 -30.42 -13.80 -9.63
CA ASN A 192 -31.42 -13.83 -10.70
C ASN A 192 -32.21 -12.53 -10.72
#